data_1c382174b963e0d6c4eb68c168bc0f8e
#
_entry.id   1c382174b963e0d6c4eb68c168bc0f8e
#
_cell.length_a   1.000
_cell.length_b   1.000
_cell.length_c   1.000
_cell.angle_alpha   90.00
_cell.angle_beta   90.00
_cell.angle_gamma   90.00
#
_symmetry.space_group_name_H-M   'P 1'
#
loop_
_entity.id
_entity.type
_entity.pdbx_description
1 polymer ?
#
loop_
_entity_poly.entity_id
_entity_poly.type
_entity_poly.pdbx_seq_one_letter_code
_entity_poly.pdbx_strand_id
1 'polypeptide(L)'
;ERGLAGIPQVHPARMDYISSGFGYRSDPFNGGAAFHAGLDFKGPIGAPIYAAAKGTVAFSGRKQGYGNCVEIDHGNGLMTRYAHMSRIVSVLGQSVAAGDTIGAIGSTGRSTGPHLHFEVRIGGRAVNPRPFLEKGRDVHPEEINGA
;
A
#
# COMPACT_ATOMS: atom_id res chain seq x y z
N GLU A 1 22.68 -1.41 1.23
CA GLU A 1 22.31 -2.17 0.62
C GLU A 1 21.15 -3.03 0.82
N ARG A 2 21.31 -4.24 1.29
CA ARG A 2 20.20 -5.12 1.42
C ARG A 2 19.11 -4.55 2.31
N GLY A 3 19.48 -3.88 3.38
CA GLY A 3 18.53 -3.31 4.30
C GLY A 3 17.65 -2.26 3.67
N LEU A 4 18.24 -1.43 2.82
CA LEU A 4 17.49 -0.36 2.18
C LEU A 4 16.53 -0.90 1.12
N ALA A 5 16.92 -1.96 0.42
CA ALA A 5 16.10 -2.48 -0.66
C ALA A 5 14.76 -3.03 -0.17
N GLY A 6 14.72 -3.53 1.08
CA GLY A 6 13.49 -4.07 1.64
C GLY A 6 12.67 -3.08 2.44
N ILE A 7 13.08 -1.80 2.50
CA ILE A 7 12.35 -0.79 3.24
C ILE A 7 11.36 -0.10 2.31
N PRO A 8 10.07 0.00 2.69
CA PRO A 8 9.05 0.56 1.79
C PRO A 8 9.18 2.08 1.67
N GLN A 9 9.98 2.53 0.73
CA GLN A 9 10.24 3.95 0.49
C GLN A 9 9.63 4.49 -0.79
N VAL A 10 9.18 3.62 -1.70
CA VAL A 10 8.54 4.05 -2.94
C VAL A 10 7.07 4.29 -2.68
N HIS A 11 6.54 5.43 -3.13
CA HIS A 11 5.11 5.71 -2.98
C HIS A 11 4.32 4.67 -3.77
N PRO A 12 3.31 4.06 -3.14
CA PRO A 12 2.54 2.99 -3.80
C PRO A 12 1.59 3.50 -4.87
N ALA A 13 1.39 4.82 -4.95
CA ALA A 13 0.59 5.44 -6.00
C ALA A 13 1.30 6.72 -6.40
N ARG A 14 1.10 7.13 -7.66
CA ARG A 14 1.76 8.35 -8.15
C ARG A 14 1.15 9.62 -7.59
N MET A 15 -0.03 9.49 -6.99
CA MET A 15 -0.70 10.63 -6.38
C MET A 15 -0.03 10.97 -5.07
N ASP A 16 0.26 12.24 -4.87
CA ASP A 16 0.82 12.70 -3.61
C ASP A 16 -0.24 13.00 -2.58
N TYR A 17 -1.51 12.93 -2.97
CA TYR A 17 -2.59 13.28 -2.08
C TYR A 17 -2.99 12.13 -1.18
N ILE A 18 -2.80 12.31 0.12
CA ILE A 18 -3.22 11.36 1.13
C ILE A 18 -4.55 11.85 1.68
N SER A 19 -5.61 11.07 1.44
CA SER A 19 -6.94 11.45 1.84
C SER A 19 -7.23 11.13 3.31
N SER A 20 -6.49 10.19 3.90
CA SER A 20 -6.73 9.80 5.28
C SER A 20 -5.46 9.22 5.88
N GLY A 21 -5.10 9.66 7.08
CA GLY A 21 -3.87 9.28 7.75
C GLY A 21 -4.02 8.11 8.70
N PHE A 22 -2.89 7.62 9.16
CA PHE A 22 -2.81 6.52 10.12
C PHE A 22 -3.18 6.99 11.52
N GLY A 23 -3.82 6.13 12.28
CA GLY A 23 -4.05 6.33 13.71
C GLY A 23 -5.51 6.51 14.05
N TYR A 24 -5.77 6.87 15.29
CA TYR A 24 -7.12 7.06 15.78
C TYR A 24 -7.71 8.35 15.25
N ARG A 25 -9.00 8.34 14.95
CA ARG A 25 -9.72 9.51 14.51
C ARG A 25 -11.19 9.35 14.89
N SER A 26 -11.94 10.45 14.88
CA SER A 26 -13.35 10.42 15.21
C SER A 26 -14.13 9.65 14.15
N ASP A 27 -15.04 8.80 14.61
CA ASP A 27 -15.96 8.13 13.72
C ASP A 27 -17.14 9.05 13.48
N PRO A 28 -17.38 9.50 12.26
CA PRO A 28 -18.45 10.45 12.00
C PRO A 28 -19.85 9.87 12.21
N PHE A 29 -19.98 8.57 12.31
CA PHE A 29 -21.28 7.94 12.46
C PHE A 29 -21.69 7.71 13.90
N ASN A 30 -20.74 7.38 14.77
CA ASN A 30 -21.10 7.06 16.16
C ASN A 30 -20.39 7.94 17.18
N GLY A 31 -19.57 8.89 16.77
CA GLY A 31 -18.91 9.81 17.69
C GLY A 31 -17.74 9.22 18.44
N GLY A 32 -17.44 7.94 18.27
CA GLY A 32 -16.32 7.30 18.93
C GLY A 32 -15.04 7.48 18.16
N ALA A 33 -13.96 6.88 18.66
CA ALA A 33 -12.68 6.83 17.99
C ALA A 33 -12.59 5.59 17.12
N ALA A 34 -12.07 5.73 15.92
CA ALA A 34 -11.82 4.61 15.02
C ALA A 34 -10.35 4.59 14.67
N PHE A 35 -9.76 3.39 14.66
CA PHE A 35 -8.36 3.23 14.30
C PHE A 35 -8.22 2.98 12.81
N HIS A 36 -7.41 3.81 12.15
CA HIS A 36 -7.10 3.65 10.74
C HIS A 36 -5.71 3.03 10.62
N ALA A 37 -5.65 1.81 10.10
CA ALA A 37 -4.42 1.01 10.15
C ALA A 37 -3.42 1.34 9.06
N GLY A 38 -3.70 2.31 8.19
CA GLY A 38 -2.82 2.65 7.08
C GLY A 38 -3.00 4.06 6.59
N LEU A 39 -2.56 4.30 5.36
CA LEU A 39 -2.77 5.56 4.66
C LEU A 39 -3.67 5.32 3.46
N ASP A 40 -4.56 6.27 3.19
CA ASP A 40 -5.40 6.21 1.99
C ASP A 40 -4.91 7.26 0.99
N PHE A 41 -4.69 6.81 -0.25
CA PHE A 41 -4.28 7.67 -1.35
C PHE A 41 -5.43 7.78 -2.33
N LYS A 42 -5.94 8.99 -2.52
CA LYS A 42 -7.05 9.22 -3.43
C LYS A 42 -6.54 9.19 -4.87
N GLY A 43 -7.29 8.53 -5.74
CA GLY A 43 -6.94 8.50 -7.14
C GLY A 43 -8.05 7.85 -7.97
N PRO A 44 -7.97 7.99 -9.29
CA PRO A 44 -9.02 7.43 -10.16
C PRO A 44 -8.89 5.91 -10.27
N ILE A 45 -10.03 5.27 -10.53
CA ILE A 45 -10.06 3.84 -10.80
C ILE A 45 -9.15 3.57 -12.00
N GLY A 46 -8.29 2.57 -11.87
CA GLY A 46 -7.38 2.19 -12.94
C GLY A 46 -5.98 2.76 -12.82
N ALA A 47 -5.77 3.75 -11.95
CA ALA A 47 -4.42 4.29 -11.76
C ALA A 47 -3.52 3.20 -11.19
N PRO A 48 -2.25 3.10 -11.65
CA PRO A 48 -1.39 2.01 -11.22
C PRO A 48 -1.00 2.10 -9.75
N ILE A 49 -0.84 0.92 -9.14
CA ILE A 49 -0.34 0.77 -7.78
C ILE A 49 1.02 0.08 -7.88
N TYR A 50 1.99 0.60 -7.17
CA TYR A 50 3.38 0.16 -7.25
C TYR A 50 3.82 -0.50 -5.96
N ALA A 51 4.70 -1.50 -6.07
CA ALA A 51 5.32 -2.11 -4.89
C ALA A 51 6.21 -1.08 -4.20
N ALA A 52 6.02 -0.90 -2.90
CA ALA A 52 6.77 0.10 -2.14
C ALA A 52 8.22 -0.29 -1.91
N ALA A 53 8.54 -1.58 -2.02
CA ALA A 53 9.89 -2.11 -1.88
C ALA A 53 9.95 -3.47 -2.53
N LYS A 54 11.15 -3.99 -2.73
CA LYS A 54 11.30 -5.34 -3.28
C LYS A 54 10.80 -6.37 -2.28
N GLY A 55 10.31 -7.48 -2.78
CA GLY A 55 9.83 -8.56 -1.92
C GLY A 55 9.16 -9.65 -2.72
N THR A 56 8.39 -10.46 -2.01
CA THR A 56 7.66 -11.58 -2.59
C THR A 56 6.18 -11.42 -2.28
N VAL A 57 5.34 -11.63 -3.27
CA VAL A 57 3.89 -11.53 -3.07
C VAL A 57 3.43 -12.67 -2.17
N ALA A 58 2.94 -12.32 -0.99
CA ALA A 58 2.51 -13.28 0.02
C ALA A 58 1.00 -13.51 0.02
N PHE A 59 0.24 -12.61 -0.60
CA PHE A 59 -1.21 -12.76 -0.76
C PHE A 59 -1.65 -11.99 -1.99
N SER A 60 -2.56 -12.58 -2.75
CA SER A 60 -3.13 -11.95 -3.93
C SER A 60 -4.54 -12.47 -4.11
N GLY A 61 -5.54 -11.61 -3.93
CA GLY A 61 -6.93 -12.01 -4.06
C GLY A 61 -7.85 -11.15 -3.21
N ARG A 62 -9.07 -11.65 -2.97
CA ARG A 62 -10.03 -10.93 -2.15
C ARG A 62 -9.80 -11.20 -0.67
N LYS A 63 -9.90 -10.15 0.13
CA LYS A 63 -9.74 -10.23 1.57
C LYS A 63 -10.87 -9.45 2.20
N GLN A 64 -11.48 -10.01 3.24
CA GLN A 64 -12.66 -9.42 3.86
C GLN A 64 -12.36 -7.99 4.31
N GLY A 65 -13.21 -7.06 3.92
CA GLY A 65 -13.06 -5.65 4.26
C GLY A 65 -12.08 -4.89 3.37
N TYR A 66 -11.11 -5.59 2.76
CA TYR A 66 -10.09 -4.95 1.93
C TYR A 66 -10.38 -5.03 0.45
N GLY A 67 -11.32 -5.90 0.04
CA GLY A 67 -11.59 -6.11 -1.37
C GLY A 67 -10.45 -6.83 -2.06
N ASN A 68 -10.14 -6.46 -3.29
CA ASN A 68 -9.00 -7.02 -4.00
C ASN A 68 -7.72 -6.48 -3.37
N CYS A 69 -6.85 -7.37 -2.92
CA CYS A 69 -5.74 -7.03 -2.04
C CYS A 69 -4.48 -7.79 -2.43
N VAL A 70 -3.34 -7.12 -2.33
CA VAL A 70 -2.03 -7.74 -2.49
C VAL A 70 -1.22 -7.44 -1.23
N GLU A 71 -0.50 -8.46 -0.74
CA GLU A 71 0.43 -8.28 0.37
C GLU A 71 1.81 -8.71 -0.10
N ILE A 72 2.82 -7.91 0.23
CA ILE A 72 4.21 -8.18 -0.14
C ILE A 72 5.03 -8.37 1.12
N ASP A 73 5.73 -9.49 1.19
CA ASP A 73 6.65 -9.80 2.28
C ASP A 73 8.03 -9.31 1.89
N HIS A 74 8.57 -8.38 2.68
CA HIS A 74 9.88 -7.77 2.42
C HIS A 74 10.99 -8.42 3.24
N GLY A 75 10.64 -9.41 4.07
CA GLY A 75 11.61 -10.04 4.95
C GLY A 75 11.67 -9.38 6.32
N ASN A 76 12.24 -10.07 7.30
CA ASN A 76 12.44 -9.57 8.66
C ASN A 76 11.14 -9.12 9.33
N GLY A 77 10.02 -9.75 8.98
CA GLY A 77 8.73 -9.42 9.56
C GLY A 77 8.07 -8.19 8.98
N LEU A 78 8.65 -7.58 7.95
CA LEU A 78 8.12 -6.37 7.33
C LEU A 78 7.25 -6.74 6.14
N MET A 79 6.02 -6.22 6.11
CA MET A 79 5.05 -6.51 5.07
C MET A 79 4.29 -5.24 4.70
N THR A 80 3.94 -5.11 3.41
CA THR A 80 3.05 -4.03 2.96
C THR A 80 1.79 -4.62 2.37
N ARG A 81 0.65 -3.93 2.56
CA ARG A 81 -0.66 -4.37 2.10
C ARG A 81 -1.30 -3.28 1.27
N TYR A 82 -1.84 -3.67 0.12
CA TYR A 82 -2.43 -2.75 -0.85
C TYR A 82 -3.85 -3.22 -1.13
N ALA A 83 -4.84 -2.39 -0.82
CA ALA A 83 -6.24 -2.83 -0.80
C ALA A 83 -7.14 -2.00 -1.70
N HIS A 84 -8.36 -2.48 -1.87
CA HIS A 84 -9.44 -1.87 -2.66
C HIS A 84 -9.12 -1.76 -4.14
N MET A 85 -8.27 -2.67 -4.64
CA MET A 85 -7.87 -2.66 -6.04
C MET A 85 -9.02 -2.98 -6.96
N SER A 86 -9.06 -2.34 -8.14
CA SER A 86 -9.97 -2.73 -9.20
C SER A 86 -9.44 -3.94 -9.96
N ARG A 87 -8.12 -4.12 -9.97
CA ARG A 87 -7.47 -5.14 -10.75
C ARG A 87 -6.15 -5.51 -10.11
N ILE A 88 -5.84 -6.80 -10.07
CA ILE A 88 -4.57 -7.31 -9.55
C ILE A 88 -3.79 -7.84 -10.73
N VAL A 89 -2.51 -7.42 -10.86
CA VAL A 89 -1.64 -7.90 -11.95
C VAL A 89 -0.44 -8.67 -11.41
N SER A 90 -0.44 -8.98 -10.12
CA SER A 90 0.62 -9.77 -9.47
C SER A 90 0.03 -11.06 -8.93
N VAL A 91 0.85 -12.10 -8.79
CA VAL A 91 0.38 -13.40 -8.34
C VAL A 91 1.16 -13.86 -7.14
N LEU A 92 0.53 -14.74 -6.35
CA LEU A 92 1.16 -15.30 -5.15
C LEU A 92 2.50 -15.94 -5.50
N GLY A 93 3.52 -15.61 -4.73
CA GLY A 93 4.87 -16.13 -4.92
C GLY A 93 5.73 -15.36 -5.87
N GLN A 94 5.17 -14.35 -6.56
CA GLN A 94 5.93 -13.57 -7.51
C GLN A 94 6.96 -12.69 -6.80
N SER A 95 8.18 -12.64 -7.33
CA SER A 95 9.19 -11.68 -6.88
C SER A 95 8.93 -10.35 -7.55
N VAL A 96 8.90 -9.29 -6.76
CA VAL A 96 8.70 -7.94 -7.29
C VAL A 96 9.84 -7.03 -6.87
N ALA A 97 10.15 -6.06 -7.72
CA ALA A 97 11.12 -5.02 -7.41
C ALA A 97 10.37 -3.78 -6.92
N ALA A 98 11.07 -2.92 -6.20
CA ALA A 98 10.50 -1.63 -5.82
C ALA A 98 10.04 -0.89 -7.09
N GLY A 99 8.83 -0.39 -7.07
CA GLY A 99 8.28 0.35 -8.21
C GLY A 99 7.57 -0.51 -9.24
N ASP A 100 7.60 -1.83 -9.13
CA ASP A 100 6.85 -2.68 -10.06
C ASP A 100 5.36 -2.43 -9.89
N THR A 101 4.62 -2.43 -11.01
CA THR A 101 3.16 -2.31 -10.96
C THR A 101 2.57 -3.62 -10.48
N ILE A 102 1.74 -3.56 -9.45
CA ILE A 102 1.15 -4.76 -8.85
C ILE A 102 -0.37 -4.80 -8.99
N GLY A 103 -0.98 -3.71 -9.39
CA GLY A 103 -2.43 -3.64 -9.56
C GLY A 103 -2.87 -2.25 -9.91
N ALA A 104 -4.15 -1.98 -9.79
CA ALA A 104 -4.74 -0.69 -10.12
C ALA A 104 -5.73 -0.26 -9.05
N ILE A 105 -5.83 1.05 -8.85
CA ILE A 105 -6.74 1.64 -7.85
C ILE A 105 -8.18 1.31 -8.20
N GLY A 106 -8.97 1.02 -7.18
CA GLY A 106 -10.37 0.76 -7.31
C GLY A 106 -11.13 1.20 -6.08
N SER A 107 -12.29 0.58 -5.89
CA SER A 107 -13.15 0.85 -4.74
C SER A 107 -13.81 -0.42 -4.26
N THR A 108 -13.10 -1.55 -4.42
CA THR A 108 -13.64 -2.87 -4.03
C THR A 108 -13.57 -3.05 -2.51
N GLY A 109 -14.40 -3.93 -2.01
CA GLY A 109 -14.46 -4.17 -0.58
C GLY A 109 -15.17 -3.03 0.14
N ARG A 110 -14.78 -2.79 1.40
CA ARG A 110 -15.40 -1.75 2.21
C ARG A 110 -14.76 -0.41 1.87
N SER A 111 -15.29 0.25 0.86
CA SER A 111 -14.73 1.51 0.38
C SER A 111 -15.85 2.47 0.00
N THR A 112 -15.68 3.75 0.31
CA THR A 112 -16.68 4.77 0.00
C THR A 112 -16.35 5.51 -1.30
N GLY A 113 -15.22 5.21 -1.92
CA GLY A 113 -14.83 5.83 -3.18
C GLY A 113 -13.48 5.37 -3.62
N PRO A 114 -13.06 5.70 -4.85
CA PRO A 114 -11.79 5.22 -5.37
C PRO A 114 -10.59 5.72 -4.58
N HIS A 115 -9.82 4.79 -4.06
CA HIS A 115 -8.59 5.11 -3.34
C HIS A 115 -7.77 3.84 -3.15
N LEU A 116 -6.49 4.02 -2.81
CA LEU A 116 -5.63 2.94 -2.38
C LEU A 116 -5.51 3.00 -0.87
N HIS A 117 -5.79 1.89 -0.19
CA HIS A 117 -5.50 1.76 1.24
C HIS A 117 -4.18 1.00 1.36
N PHE A 118 -3.19 1.65 1.97
CA PHE A 118 -1.83 1.13 2.06
C PHE A 118 -1.44 0.96 3.52
N GLU A 119 -0.97 -0.25 3.88
CA GLU A 119 -0.52 -0.54 5.24
C GLU A 119 0.91 -1.00 5.24
N VAL A 120 1.64 -0.62 6.29
CA VAL A 120 2.93 -1.21 6.62
C VAL A 120 2.76 -1.97 7.92
N ARG A 121 3.19 -3.22 7.94
CA ARG A 121 3.08 -4.07 9.12
C ARG A 121 4.43 -4.64 9.48
N ILE A 122 4.73 -4.61 10.78
CA ILE A 122 5.95 -5.19 11.31
C ILE A 122 5.53 -6.23 12.35
N GLY A 123 5.89 -7.50 12.12
CA GLY A 123 5.49 -8.59 12.99
C GLY A 123 3.98 -8.71 13.12
N GLY A 124 3.25 -8.38 12.05
CA GLY A 124 1.79 -8.44 12.03
C GLY A 124 1.09 -7.21 12.59
N ARG A 125 1.84 -6.23 13.10
CA ARG A 125 1.25 -5.01 13.69
C ARG A 125 1.29 -3.87 12.70
N ALA A 126 0.18 -3.18 12.54
CA ALA A 126 0.13 -2.00 11.68
C ALA A 126 0.94 -0.88 12.32
N VAL A 127 1.80 -0.24 11.51
CA VAL A 127 2.59 0.90 11.95
C VAL A 127 2.35 2.04 10.99
N ASN A 128 2.66 3.26 11.44
CA ASN A 128 2.46 4.44 10.61
C ASN A 128 3.35 4.36 9.37
N PRO A 129 2.78 4.32 8.16
CA PRO A 129 3.59 4.23 6.94
C PRO A 129 4.33 5.52 6.60
N ARG A 130 3.88 6.66 7.12
CA ARG A 130 4.37 7.96 6.70
C ARG A 130 5.89 8.14 6.85
N PRO A 131 6.51 7.72 7.97
CA PRO A 131 7.96 7.88 8.08
C PRO A 131 8.75 7.13 7.00
N PHE A 132 8.23 5.98 6.55
CA PHE A 132 8.91 5.23 5.49
C PHE A 132 8.82 5.97 4.18
N LEU A 133 7.65 6.49 3.85
CA LEU A 133 7.42 7.15 2.57
C LEU A 133 8.09 8.51 2.51
N GLU A 134 8.23 9.19 3.64
CA GLU A 134 8.87 10.50 3.65
C GLU A 134 10.35 10.42 3.32
N LYS A 135 11.00 9.32 3.67
CA LYS A 135 12.40 9.14 3.31
C LYS A 135 12.59 8.95 1.83
N GLY A 136 11.59 8.38 1.16
CA GLY A 136 11.66 8.13 -0.26
C GLY A 136 10.85 9.11 -1.09
N ARG A 137 10.45 10.24 -0.50
CA ARG A 137 9.49 11.13 -1.16
C ARG A 137 9.93 11.66 -2.51
N ASP A 138 11.23 11.77 -2.71
CA ASP A 138 11.75 12.28 -3.97
C ASP A 138 12.04 11.18 -4.98
N VAL A 139 11.74 9.93 -4.63
CA VAL A 139 11.99 8.79 -5.49
C VAL A 139 10.68 8.32 -6.08
N HIS A 140 10.55 8.38 -7.38
CA HIS A 140 9.34 7.95 -8.09
C HIS A 140 9.62 6.65 -8.82
N PRO A 141 8.57 5.82 -9.04
CA PRO A 141 8.77 4.52 -9.68
C PRO A 141 9.46 4.60 -11.03
N GLU A 142 9.12 5.61 -11.82
CA GLU A 142 9.74 5.75 -13.14
C GLU A 142 11.22 6.09 -13.04
N GLU A 143 11.64 6.77 -11.97
CA GLU A 143 13.06 7.07 -11.76
C GLU A 143 13.84 5.82 -11.41
N ILE A 144 13.24 4.96 -10.60
CA ILE A 144 13.88 3.71 -10.21
C ILE A 144 14.00 2.78 -11.41
N ASN A 145 12.94 2.64 -12.16
CA ASN A 145 12.91 1.69 -13.28
C ASN A 145 13.64 2.23 -14.51
N GLY A 146 13.81 3.53 -14.61
CA GLY A 146 14.50 4.15 -15.73
C GLY A 146 15.99 4.28 -15.53
N ALA A 147 16.45 4.00 -14.34
CA ALA A 147 17.89 4.08 -14.11
C ALA A 147 18.63 2.92 -14.72
#